data_dfec5a43d42aed2154fcc1c9a6a8d358
#
_entry.id   dfec5a43d42aed2154fcc1c9a6a8d358
#
_cell.length_a   1.000
_cell.length_b   1.000
_cell.length_c   1.000
_cell.angle_alpha   90.00
_cell.angle_beta   90.00
_cell.angle_gamma   90.00
#
_symmetry.space_group_name_H-M   'P 1'
#
loop_
_entity.id
_entity.type
_entity.pdbx_description
1 polymer ?
#
loop_
_entity_poly.entity_id
_entity_poly.type
_entity_poly.pdbx_seq_one_letter_code
_entity_poly.pdbx_strand_id
1 'polypeptide(L)'
;MHAPTDPSTTSTYEGRQLPLATLLHLATRGGAQVCGLEDRIGSFAPGMAFDALVVSVHDNAGNPGLWGADIDRELHVEYPKDKEIEVWLERFLFTGDDRNIKRVYVQGRWIGGVEWVPYGSDRNSLVN
;
A
#
# COMPACT_ATOMS: atom_id res chain seq x y z
N MET A 1 55.92 -8.62 3.35
CA MET A 1 55.04 -9.59 2.67
C MET A 1 53.64 -9.02 2.69
N HIS A 2 53.24 -8.41 1.59
CA HIS A 2 51.95 -7.72 1.48
C HIS A 2 50.99 -8.69 0.78
N ALA A 3 49.92 -9.07 1.44
CA ALA A 3 48.89 -9.90 0.83
C ALA A 3 48.11 -9.09 -0.22
N PRO A 4 47.85 -9.62 -1.40
CA PRO A 4 47.04 -8.92 -2.39
C PRO A 4 45.58 -8.82 -1.89
N THR A 5 45.10 -7.61 -1.73
CA THR A 5 43.68 -7.31 -1.56
C THR A 5 42.95 -7.63 -2.85
N ASP A 6 42.11 -8.64 -2.84
CA ASP A 6 41.24 -9.03 -3.93
C ASP A 6 40.19 -7.92 -4.16
N PRO A 7 40.15 -7.28 -5.35
CA PRO A 7 39.18 -6.21 -5.63
C PRO A 7 37.76 -6.73 -5.96
N SER A 8 37.48 -8.00 -5.76
CA SER A 8 36.18 -8.61 -6.13
C SER A 8 35.14 -8.65 -5.01
N THR A 9 35.41 -8.04 -3.84
CA THR A 9 34.39 -7.88 -2.79
C THR A 9 33.73 -6.49 -2.88
N THR A 10 33.34 -6.09 -4.08
CA THR A 10 32.37 -5.00 -4.22
C THR A 10 31.04 -5.50 -3.70
N SER A 11 30.57 -4.85 -2.65
CA SER A 11 29.31 -5.06 -1.95
C SER A 11 28.18 -5.45 -2.92
N THR A 12 27.74 -6.68 -2.85
CA THR A 12 26.65 -7.25 -3.66
C THR A 12 25.28 -6.65 -3.30
N TYR A 13 25.24 -5.60 -2.49
CA TYR A 13 24.04 -4.90 -2.04
C TYR A 13 23.70 -3.64 -2.86
N GLU A 14 24.66 -3.10 -3.62
CA GLU A 14 24.40 -2.00 -4.54
C GLU A 14 23.61 -2.50 -5.75
N GLY A 15 22.29 -2.23 -5.77
CA GLY A 15 21.41 -2.47 -6.91
C GLY A 15 20.27 -3.48 -6.70
N ARG A 16 20.06 -3.99 -5.49
CA ARG A 16 18.92 -4.88 -5.19
C ARG A 16 17.74 -4.16 -4.55
N GLN A 17 17.37 -3.01 -5.09
CA GLN A 17 16.07 -2.43 -4.76
C GLN A 17 14.98 -3.31 -5.39
N LEU A 18 14.01 -3.75 -4.56
CA LEU A 18 12.86 -4.47 -5.07
C LEU A 18 11.99 -3.49 -5.87
N PRO A 19 11.65 -3.81 -7.12
CA PRO A 19 10.70 -3.02 -7.88
C PRO A 19 9.36 -2.89 -7.13
N LEU A 20 8.67 -1.77 -7.29
CA LEU A 20 7.37 -1.51 -6.66
C LEU A 20 6.35 -2.62 -6.95
N ALA A 21 6.32 -3.12 -8.18
CA ALA A 21 5.48 -4.25 -8.57
C ALA A 21 5.78 -5.53 -7.78
N THR A 22 7.06 -5.77 -7.47
CA THR A 22 7.47 -6.91 -6.64
C THR A 22 7.00 -6.74 -5.21
N LEU A 23 7.10 -5.52 -4.64
CA LEU A 23 6.61 -5.22 -3.30
C LEU A 23 5.10 -5.43 -3.21
N LEU A 24 4.33 -4.95 -4.20
CA LEU A 24 2.90 -5.17 -4.27
C LEU A 24 2.55 -6.67 -4.39
N HIS A 25 3.28 -7.40 -5.24
CA HIS A 25 3.10 -8.84 -5.38
C HIS A 25 3.33 -9.57 -4.05
N LEU A 26 4.41 -9.26 -3.34
CA LEU A 26 4.71 -9.86 -2.03
C LEU A 26 3.64 -9.53 -0.98
N ALA A 27 3.12 -8.30 -1.00
CA ALA A 27 2.07 -7.87 -0.08
C ALA A 27 0.68 -8.47 -0.38
N THR A 28 0.49 -9.05 -1.55
CA THR A 28 -0.81 -9.59 -2.00
C THR A 28 -0.71 -11.07 -2.35
N ARG A 29 -0.46 -11.40 -3.60
CA ARG A 29 -0.44 -12.78 -4.09
C ARG A 29 0.68 -13.63 -3.49
N GLY A 30 1.87 -13.05 -3.29
CA GLY A 30 2.99 -13.74 -2.63
C GLY A 30 2.66 -14.09 -1.17
N GLY A 31 2.02 -13.16 -0.43
CA GLY A 31 1.52 -13.43 0.91
C GLY A 31 0.47 -14.55 0.93
N ALA A 32 -0.47 -14.55 -0.02
CA ALA A 32 -1.46 -15.61 -0.17
C ALA A 32 -0.81 -16.98 -0.43
N GLN A 33 0.22 -17.05 -1.27
CA GLN A 33 0.99 -18.27 -1.55
C GLN A 33 1.67 -18.82 -0.30
N VAL A 34 2.31 -17.96 0.50
CA VAL A 34 2.94 -18.39 1.77
C VAL A 34 1.92 -19.01 2.72
N CYS A 35 0.67 -18.53 2.68
CA CYS A 35 -0.43 -19.06 3.49
C CYS A 35 -1.14 -20.27 2.87
N GLY A 36 -0.82 -20.67 1.62
CA GLY A 36 -1.53 -21.72 0.88
C GLY A 36 -2.95 -21.32 0.50
N LEU A 37 -3.19 -20.02 0.25
CA LEU A 37 -4.50 -19.43 -0.04
C LEU A 37 -4.56 -18.75 -1.42
N GLU A 38 -3.58 -18.99 -2.28
CA GLU A 38 -3.42 -18.33 -3.60
C GLU A 38 -4.59 -18.56 -4.56
N ASP A 39 -5.35 -19.64 -4.37
CA ASP A 39 -6.56 -19.95 -5.14
C ASP A 39 -7.81 -19.22 -4.62
N ARG A 40 -7.70 -18.55 -3.47
CA ARG A 40 -8.84 -17.92 -2.79
C ARG A 40 -8.72 -16.41 -2.63
N ILE A 41 -7.51 -15.90 -2.37
CA ILE A 41 -7.23 -14.50 -2.06
C ILE A 41 -5.96 -14.02 -2.75
N GLY A 42 -5.65 -12.72 -2.60
CA GLY A 42 -4.40 -12.10 -3.10
C GLY A 42 -4.49 -11.54 -4.50
N SER A 43 -5.64 -11.68 -5.19
CA SER A 43 -5.92 -11.00 -6.47
C SER A 43 -7.41 -10.77 -6.67
N PHE A 44 -7.73 -9.89 -7.63
CA PHE A 44 -9.12 -9.66 -8.06
C PHE A 44 -9.40 -10.47 -9.33
N ALA A 45 -10.07 -11.61 -9.16
CA ALA A 45 -10.47 -12.46 -10.27
C ALA A 45 -11.82 -13.12 -9.97
N PRO A 46 -12.61 -13.51 -11.00
CA PRO A 46 -13.84 -14.26 -10.81
C PRO A 46 -13.58 -15.54 -10.00
N GLY A 47 -14.42 -15.80 -8.99
CA GLY A 47 -14.30 -16.97 -8.12
C GLY A 47 -13.38 -16.79 -6.91
N MET A 48 -12.62 -15.70 -6.83
CA MET A 48 -11.82 -15.37 -5.66
C MET A 48 -12.62 -14.58 -4.62
N ALA A 49 -12.23 -14.69 -3.36
CA ALA A 49 -12.77 -13.85 -2.30
C ALA A 49 -12.37 -12.39 -2.51
N PHE A 50 -13.29 -11.47 -2.26
CA PHE A 50 -13.04 -10.04 -2.34
C PHE A 50 -12.43 -9.56 -1.01
N ASP A 51 -11.10 -9.70 -0.89
CA ASP A 51 -10.29 -9.15 0.20
C ASP A 51 -9.60 -7.89 -0.33
N ALA A 52 -9.94 -6.72 0.21
CA ALA A 52 -9.53 -5.45 -0.36
C ALA A 52 -9.34 -4.35 0.68
N LEU A 53 -8.43 -3.44 0.39
CA LEU A 53 -8.25 -2.18 1.11
C LEU A 53 -8.65 -1.02 0.20
N VAL A 54 -9.40 -0.07 0.74
CA VAL A 54 -9.55 1.26 0.15
C VAL A 54 -8.61 2.19 0.88
N VAL A 55 -7.67 2.78 0.14
CA VAL A 55 -6.58 3.59 0.68
C VAL A 55 -6.71 5.03 0.20
N SER A 56 -6.39 6.00 1.06
CA SER A 56 -6.22 7.40 0.70
C SER A 56 -4.78 7.83 1.01
N VAL A 57 -4.13 8.46 0.04
CA VAL A 57 -2.78 9.03 0.17
C VAL A 57 -2.79 10.56 0.15
N HIS A 58 -3.96 11.16 0.34
CA HIS A 58 -4.13 12.61 0.40
C HIS A 58 -3.98 13.14 1.83
N ASP A 59 -3.71 14.44 1.97
CA ASP A 59 -3.49 15.12 3.25
C ASP A 59 -4.66 14.95 4.22
N ASN A 60 -5.89 14.83 3.70
CA ASN A 60 -7.09 14.59 4.52
C ASN A 60 -7.11 13.22 5.21
N ALA A 61 -6.19 12.33 4.91
CA ALA A 61 -6.03 11.08 5.66
C ALA A 61 -5.50 11.31 7.08
N GLY A 62 -4.88 12.48 7.35
CA GLY A 62 -4.36 12.84 8.66
C GLY A 62 -3.02 12.17 8.99
N ASN A 63 -2.35 11.57 8.02
CA ASN A 63 -1.01 11.01 8.17
C ASN A 63 0.05 12.07 7.83
N PRO A 64 0.84 12.57 8.80
CA PRO A 64 1.85 13.58 8.56
C PRO A 64 3.01 13.08 7.66
N GLY A 65 3.22 11.76 7.56
CA GLY A 65 4.21 11.17 6.65
C GLY A 65 3.87 11.35 5.16
N LEU A 66 2.60 11.70 4.86
CA LEU A 66 2.11 11.95 3.52
C LEU A 66 1.81 13.43 3.25
N TRP A 67 2.21 14.31 4.16
CA TRP A 67 2.06 15.75 3.93
C TRP A 67 2.77 16.16 2.65
N GLY A 68 2.10 16.98 1.89
CA GLY A 68 2.55 17.41 0.56
C GLY A 68 2.07 16.51 -0.58
N ALA A 69 1.29 15.47 -0.32
CA ALA A 69 0.66 14.69 -1.39
C ALA A 69 -0.26 15.53 -2.28
N ASP A 70 -0.89 16.57 -1.71
CA ASP A 70 -1.74 17.51 -2.44
C ASP A 70 -0.96 18.67 -3.06
N ILE A 71 0.29 18.91 -2.66
CA ILE A 71 1.16 19.95 -3.25
C ILE A 71 1.39 19.67 -4.74
N ASP A 72 1.56 18.40 -5.11
CA ASP A 72 1.72 18.01 -6.52
C ASP A 72 0.50 18.45 -7.36
N ARG A 73 -0.70 18.37 -6.76
CA ARG A 73 -1.94 18.84 -7.41
C ARG A 73 -1.99 20.36 -7.50
N GLU A 74 -1.58 21.08 -6.45
CA GLU A 74 -1.53 22.55 -6.44
C GLU A 74 -0.48 23.10 -7.41
N LEU A 75 0.65 22.42 -7.54
CA LEU A 75 1.72 22.76 -8.47
C LEU A 75 1.42 22.31 -9.91
N HIS A 76 0.25 21.73 -10.17
CA HIS A 76 -0.14 21.21 -11.49
C HIS A 76 0.90 20.24 -12.07
N VAL A 77 1.52 19.40 -11.21
CA VAL A 77 2.38 18.32 -11.66
C VAL A 77 1.48 17.23 -12.28
N GLU A 78 1.38 17.26 -13.60
CA GLU A 78 0.65 16.22 -14.33
C GLU A 78 1.53 14.99 -14.49
N TYR A 79 1.21 13.93 -13.78
CA TYR A 79 1.75 12.61 -14.07
C TYR A 79 0.90 11.91 -15.14
N PRO A 80 1.51 11.14 -16.05
CA PRO A 80 0.75 10.15 -16.82
C PRO A 80 -0.05 9.26 -15.87
N LYS A 81 -1.28 8.88 -16.22
CA LYS A 81 -2.21 8.16 -15.31
C LYS A 81 -1.62 6.86 -14.73
N ASP A 82 -0.80 6.16 -15.51
CA ASP A 82 -0.07 4.98 -15.08
C ASP A 82 0.99 5.31 -14.02
N LYS A 83 1.68 6.44 -14.14
CA LYS A 83 2.66 6.90 -13.17
C LYS A 83 2.04 7.46 -11.90
N GLU A 84 0.88 8.07 -11.99
CA GLU A 84 0.14 8.56 -10.83
C GLU A 84 -0.17 7.43 -9.85
N ILE A 85 -0.66 6.29 -10.34
CA ILE A 85 -0.94 5.11 -9.52
C ILE A 85 0.34 4.55 -8.88
N GLU A 86 1.45 4.50 -9.63
CA GLU A 86 2.74 4.07 -9.08
C GLU A 86 3.18 4.98 -7.92
N VAL A 87 3.10 6.30 -8.08
CA VAL A 87 3.45 7.28 -7.03
C VAL A 87 2.58 7.13 -5.80
N TRP A 88 1.27 6.93 -5.95
CA TRP A 88 0.36 6.72 -4.83
C TRP A 88 0.65 5.41 -4.10
N LEU A 89 0.90 4.33 -4.83
CA LEU A 89 1.26 3.04 -4.26
C LEU A 89 2.59 3.11 -3.51
N GLU A 90 3.59 3.78 -4.08
CA GLU A 90 4.89 3.98 -3.44
C GLU A 90 4.74 4.76 -2.13
N ARG A 91 4.02 5.87 -2.13
CA ARG A 91 3.72 6.66 -0.94
C ARG A 91 3.06 5.82 0.15
N PHE A 92 2.04 5.04 -0.21
CA PHE A 92 1.35 4.19 0.75
C PHE A 92 2.26 3.10 1.32
N LEU A 93 3.03 2.41 0.49
CA LEU A 93 3.89 1.30 0.94
C LEU A 93 5.04 1.75 1.83
N PHE A 94 5.60 2.94 1.60
CA PHE A 94 6.76 3.43 2.35
C PHE A 94 6.42 4.34 3.52
N THR A 95 5.33 5.07 3.47
CA THR A 95 5.00 6.09 4.47
C THR A 95 3.55 6.01 4.97
N GLY A 96 2.74 5.11 4.43
CA GLY A 96 1.36 4.90 4.85
C GLY A 96 1.25 4.23 6.21
N ASP A 97 0.14 4.49 6.89
CA ASP A 97 -0.25 3.84 8.14
C ASP A 97 -1.77 3.55 8.16
N ASP A 98 -2.30 3.15 9.30
CA ASP A 98 -3.72 2.79 9.47
C ASP A 98 -4.68 3.95 9.18
N ARG A 99 -4.27 5.21 9.36
CA ARG A 99 -5.05 6.41 9.02
C ARG A 99 -5.33 6.51 7.52
N ASN A 100 -4.46 5.93 6.70
CA ASN A 100 -4.63 5.88 5.26
C ASN A 100 -5.63 4.82 4.80
N ILE A 101 -5.95 3.83 5.66
CA ILE A 101 -6.87 2.74 5.33
C ILE A 101 -8.31 3.19 5.60
N LYS A 102 -9.02 3.59 4.56
CA LYS A 102 -10.41 4.07 4.64
C LYS A 102 -11.38 2.92 4.91
N ARG A 103 -11.24 1.81 4.19
CA ARG A 103 -12.10 0.64 4.32
C ARG A 103 -11.30 -0.65 4.19
N VAL A 104 -11.71 -1.65 4.97
CA VAL A 104 -11.17 -3.01 4.91
C VAL A 104 -12.31 -3.97 4.57
N TYR A 105 -12.13 -4.73 3.50
CA TYR A 105 -13.06 -5.78 3.10
C TYR A 105 -12.42 -7.14 3.27
N VAL A 106 -13.15 -8.08 3.87
CA VAL A 106 -12.79 -9.50 3.96
C VAL A 106 -13.97 -10.31 3.44
N GLN A 107 -13.75 -11.12 2.43
CA GLN A 107 -14.77 -11.90 1.73
C GLN A 107 -15.99 -11.04 1.32
N GLY A 108 -15.73 -9.82 0.82
CA GLY A 108 -16.75 -8.88 0.41
C GLY A 108 -17.44 -8.13 1.56
N ARG A 109 -17.15 -8.43 2.81
CA ARG A 109 -17.75 -7.77 3.98
C ARG A 109 -16.88 -6.59 4.42
N TRP A 110 -17.46 -5.42 4.58
CA TRP A 110 -16.80 -4.27 5.17
C TRP A 110 -16.66 -4.47 6.68
N ILE A 111 -15.42 -4.60 7.17
CA ILE A 111 -15.14 -4.98 8.56
C ILE A 111 -14.26 -3.97 9.31
N GLY A 112 -13.72 -2.95 8.65
CA GLY A 112 -12.79 -2.01 9.30
C GLY A 112 -12.38 -0.85 8.40
N GLY A 113 -11.40 -0.08 8.87
CA GLY A 113 -10.91 1.16 8.31
C GLY A 113 -11.43 2.38 9.06
N VAL A 114 -10.88 3.56 8.78
CA VAL A 114 -11.24 4.79 9.50
C VAL A 114 -12.70 5.22 9.27
N GLU A 115 -13.33 4.76 8.21
CA GLU A 115 -14.74 5.02 7.90
C GLU A 115 -15.68 3.96 8.51
N TRP A 116 -15.14 2.94 9.16
CA TRP A 116 -15.96 1.84 9.71
C TRP A 116 -16.68 2.26 10.98
N VAL A 117 -17.99 2.03 11.01
CA VAL A 117 -18.85 2.28 12.17
C VAL A 117 -19.41 0.94 12.63
N PRO A 118 -19.16 0.52 13.88
CA PRO A 118 -19.71 -0.72 14.42
C PRO A 118 -21.23 -0.75 14.33
N TYR A 119 -21.80 -1.92 14.05
CA TYR A 119 -23.24 -2.11 14.05
C TYR A 119 -23.81 -1.81 15.45
N GLY A 120 -24.70 -0.81 15.55
CA GLY A 120 -25.32 -0.39 16.83
C GLY A 120 -24.75 0.90 17.45
N SER A 121 -23.73 1.53 16.87
CA SER A 121 -23.38 2.90 17.22
C SER A 121 -24.33 3.84 16.47
N ASP A 122 -25.03 4.71 17.23
CA ASP A 122 -25.95 5.69 16.65
C ASP A 122 -25.22 6.58 15.64
N ARG A 123 -25.65 6.52 14.37
CA ARG A 123 -25.14 7.37 13.28
C ARG A 123 -25.39 8.87 13.50
N ASN A 124 -26.13 9.22 14.56
CA ASN A 124 -26.51 10.60 14.88
C ASN A 124 -25.52 11.34 15.78
N SER A 125 -24.45 10.73 16.27
CA SER A 125 -23.49 11.38 17.16
C SER A 125 -22.32 12.06 16.44
N LEU A 126 -22.25 11.99 15.11
CA LEU A 126 -21.15 12.55 14.32
C LEU A 126 -21.54 13.83 13.55
N VAL A 127 -22.71 14.43 13.86
CA VAL A 127 -23.12 15.73 13.29
C VAL A 127 -23.27 16.71 14.46
N ASN A 128 -22.14 17.29 14.87
CA ASN A 128 -22.07 18.56 15.57
C ASN A 128 -20.77 19.25 15.21
#